data_20e89c90a1ecbba062af559ad1c7f255
#
_entry.id   20e89c90a1ecbba062af559ad1c7f255
#
_cell.length_a   1.000
_cell.length_b   1.000
_cell.length_c   1.000
_cell.angle_alpha   90.00
_cell.angle_beta   90.00
_cell.angle_gamma   90.00
#
_symmetry.space_group_name_H-M   'P 1'
#
loop_
_entity.id
_entity.type
_entity.pdbx_description
1 polymer ?
#
loop_
_entity_poly.entity_id
_entity_poly.type
_entity_poly.pdbx_seq_one_letter_code
_entity_poly.pdbx_strand_id
1 'polypeptide(L)'
;RHFKCHIELVLSHKQAVLDLINRAYDESSASTEDAVDQLDSDETFENILAVEEPEDLLDATDEEPIKRLVNSLLWQAAKDEASDVHIDPTTRETIVRYRIDGILQQVSVFPHQVHVTVVNRIKVMSRLDIAQKGIPQDGRSMVLIAGRKIDIRVSTVPTIQGEKIVMRMLYQDDKMMQLGQLGLAKYILHPYKRMVQSSGGIVLVTGPTGSGKTTTLYASLAEIDNEARNIITIEDPVEYKLSGYSQIEVKPKLGLTFA
;
A
#
# COMPACT_ATOMS: atom_id res chain seq x y z
N ARG A 1 -18.89 -27.18 -0.14
CA ARG A 1 -20.38 -27.04 0.08
C ARG A 1 -20.84 -25.59 0.29
N HIS A 2 -19.96 -24.59 0.13
CA HIS A 2 -20.33 -23.16 0.26
C HIS A 2 -20.94 -22.59 -1.03
N PHE A 3 -20.60 -23.13 -2.19
CA PHE A 3 -21.11 -22.64 -3.46
C PHE A 3 -22.33 -23.46 -3.89
N LYS A 4 -23.48 -22.78 -4.16
CA LYS A 4 -24.72 -23.40 -4.68
C LYS A 4 -24.68 -23.60 -6.22
N CYS A 5 -23.48 -23.69 -6.80
CA CYS A 5 -23.28 -23.82 -8.24
C CYS A 5 -22.39 -25.04 -8.55
N HIS A 6 -22.46 -25.50 -9.80
CA HIS A 6 -21.60 -26.55 -10.31
C HIS A 6 -20.19 -25.95 -10.54
N ILE A 7 -19.18 -26.57 -9.94
CA ILE A 7 -17.79 -26.09 -10.04
C ILE A 7 -17.04 -27.01 -10.98
N GLU A 8 -16.46 -26.44 -12.03
CA GLU A 8 -15.57 -27.10 -12.96
C GLU A 8 -14.14 -26.58 -12.75
N LEU A 9 -13.20 -27.50 -12.55
CA LEU A 9 -11.79 -27.17 -12.34
C LEU A 9 -11.07 -27.09 -13.67
N VAL A 10 -10.55 -25.93 -14.00
CA VAL A 10 -9.76 -25.69 -15.22
C VAL A 10 -8.35 -25.25 -14.84
N LEU A 11 -7.34 -25.93 -15.40
CA LEU A 11 -5.95 -25.53 -15.24
C LEU A 11 -5.62 -24.37 -16.20
N SER A 12 -5.10 -23.26 -15.67
CA SER A 12 -4.76 -22.10 -16.48
C SER A 12 -3.43 -21.47 -16.02
N HIS A 13 -2.85 -20.61 -16.87
CA HIS A 13 -1.64 -19.87 -16.53
C HIS A 13 -1.96 -18.79 -15.47
N LYS A 14 -1.04 -18.55 -14.52
CA LYS A 14 -1.25 -17.60 -13.41
C LYS A 14 -1.76 -16.23 -13.88
N GLN A 15 -1.19 -15.69 -14.96
CA GLN A 15 -1.58 -14.39 -15.52
C GLN A 15 -3.03 -14.40 -16.02
N ALA A 16 -3.44 -15.46 -16.74
CA ALA A 16 -4.80 -15.59 -17.25
C ALA A 16 -5.84 -15.72 -16.13
N VAL A 17 -5.47 -16.34 -15.00
CA VAL A 17 -6.34 -16.41 -13.82
C VAL A 17 -6.50 -15.03 -13.19
N LEU A 18 -5.41 -14.26 -13.05
CA LEU A 18 -5.46 -12.90 -12.53
C LEU A 18 -6.28 -11.96 -13.43
N ASP A 19 -6.13 -12.09 -14.76
CA ASP A 19 -6.91 -11.30 -15.72
C ASP A 19 -8.41 -11.65 -15.66
N LEU A 20 -8.76 -12.91 -15.44
CA LEU A 20 -10.15 -13.36 -15.25
C LEU A 20 -10.74 -12.85 -13.93
N ILE A 21 -9.96 -12.88 -12.84
CA ILE A 21 -10.38 -12.34 -11.54
C ILE A 21 -10.64 -10.86 -11.67
N ASN A 22 -9.72 -10.09 -12.25
CA ASN A 22 -9.88 -8.65 -12.45
C ASN A 22 -11.11 -8.33 -13.30
N ARG A 23 -11.34 -9.08 -14.39
CA ARG A 23 -12.53 -8.89 -15.24
C ARG A 23 -13.82 -9.23 -14.52
N ALA A 24 -13.87 -10.34 -13.78
CA ALA A 24 -15.06 -10.72 -13.00
C ALA A 24 -15.37 -9.69 -11.90
N TYR A 25 -14.34 -9.08 -11.32
CA TYR A 25 -14.50 -8.01 -10.34
C TYR A 25 -14.97 -6.69 -10.99
N ASP A 26 -14.43 -6.33 -12.16
CA ASP A 26 -14.90 -5.17 -12.95
C ASP A 26 -16.39 -5.32 -13.36
N GLU A 27 -16.83 -6.55 -13.65
CA GLU A 27 -18.22 -6.83 -14.02
C GLU A 27 -19.17 -6.94 -12.79
N SER A 28 -18.64 -7.31 -11.62
CA SER A 28 -19.45 -7.52 -10.40
C SER A 28 -19.39 -6.33 -9.44
N SER A 29 -18.36 -5.48 -9.50
CA SER A 29 -18.35 -4.26 -8.72
C SER A 29 -19.26 -3.24 -9.39
N ALA A 30 -20.36 -2.92 -8.72
CA ALA A 30 -21.03 -1.65 -8.95
C ALA A 30 -19.96 -0.57 -9.04
N SER A 31 -20.04 0.28 -10.04
CA SER A 31 -19.09 1.38 -10.23
C SER A 31 -18.98 2.16 -8.91
N THR A 32 -17.90 2.89 -8.70
CA THR A 32 -17.77 3.74 -7.52
C THR A 32 -18.97 4.69 -7.39
N GLU A 33 -19.61 5.04 -8.52
CA GLU A 33 -20.86 5.81 -8.62
C GLU A 33 -22.05 5.07 -8.01
N ASP A 34 -22.23 3.76 -8.29
CA ASP A 34 -23.32 2.95 -7.71
C ASP A 34 -23.14 2.73 -6.20
N ALA A 35 -21.89 2.67 -5.72
CA ALA A 35 -21.58 2.60 -4.28
C ALA A 35 -21.88 3.93 -3.56
N VAL A 36 -21.71 5.07 -4.25
CA VAL A 36 -22.06 6.40 -3.72
C VAL A 36 -23.57 6.59 -3.65
N ASP A 37 -24.32 6.18 -4.67
CA ASP A 37 -25.79 6.31 -4.71
C ASP A 37 -26.50 5.49 -3.62
N GLN A 38 -25.87 4.41 -3.11
CA GLN A 38 -26.41 3.58 -2.03
C GLN A 38 -26.20 4.16 -0.62
N LEU A 39 -25.44 5.27 -0.47
CA LEU A 39 -25.10 5.87 0.83
C LEU A 39 -26.17 6.82 1.40
N ASP A 40 -27.28 7.05 0.67
CA ASP A 40 -28.38 7.94 1.11
C ASP A 40 -29.32 7.33 2.18
N SER A 41 -29.04 6.11 2.67
CA SER A 41 -29.82 5.47 3.72
C SER A 41 -29.04 5.36 5.04
N ASP A 42 -29.64 5.94 6.09
CA ASP A 42 -29.18 5.91 7.50
C ASP A 42 -28.74 4.51 7.97
N GLU A 43 -27.46 4.28 8.13
CA GLU A 43 -26.96 3.14 8.90
C GLU A 43 -25.86 3.52 9.90
N THR A 44 -26.05 3.00 11.06
CA THR A 44 -25.58 3.33 12.40
C THR A 44 -24.08 3.16 12.63
N PHE A 45 -23.48 4.09 13.35
CA PHE A 45 -22.07 4.21 13.77
C PHE A 45 -21.50 3.03 14.62
N GLU A 46 -22.34 2.08 15.06
CA GLU A 46 -21.92 1.09 16.07
C GLU A 46 -21.05 -0.07 15.53
N ASN A 47 -21.03 -0.33 14.23
CA ASN A 47 -20.30 -1.47 13.64
C ASN A 47 -18.83 -1.19 13.20
N ILE A 48 -18.33 0.02 13.42
CA ILE A 48 -17.00 0.43 12.89
C ILE A 48 -15.82 -0.11 13.71
N LEU A 49 -16.05 -0.68 14.89
CA LEU A 49 -15.00 -0.97 15.89
C LEU A 49 -14.38 -2.37 15.84
N ALA A 50 -14.81 -3.25 14.95
CA ALA A 50 -14.20 -4.58 14.83
C ALA A 50 -12.85 -4.51 14.10
N VAL A 51 -11.76 -4.82 14.79
CA VAL A 51 -10.42 -4.94 14.21
C VAL A 51 -10.33 -6.31 13.53
N GLU A 52 -10.45 -6.33 12.21
CA GLU A 52 -10.35 -7.54 11.41
C GLU A 52 -8.92 -7.74 10.89
N GLU A 53 -8.49 -9.02 10.75
CA GLU A 53 -7.25 -9.38 10.04
C GLU A 53 -7.34 -8.91 8.57
N PRO A 54 -6.23 -8.73 7.85
CA PRO A 54 -6.26 -8.28 6.46
C PRO A 54 -6.94 -9.32 5.58
N GLU A 55 -8.23 -9.11 5.32
CA GLU A 55 -9.01 -9.87 4.35
C GLU A 55 -8.69 -9.40 2.93
N ASP A 56 -8.80 -10.30 1.95
CA ASP A 56 -8.68 -9.90 0.55
C ASP A 56 -9.89 -9.02 0.21
N LEU A 57 -9.63 -7.82 -0.29
CA LEU A 57 -10.68 -6.86 -0.66
C LEU A 57 -11.63 -7.42 -1.74
N LEU A 58 -11.25 -8.50 -2.42
CA LEU A 58 -12.06 -9.19 -3.42
C LEU A 58 -13.12 -10.14 -2.81
N ASP A 59 -12.96 -10.57 -1.56
CA ASP A 59 -13.88 -11.52 -0.91
C ASP A 59 -15.08 -10.85 -0.21
N ALA A 60 -15.14 -9.52 -0.23
CA ALA A 60 -16.07 -8.69 0.52
C ALA A 60 -17.42 -8.47 -0.21
N THR A 61 -18.21 -9.53 -0.41
CA THR A 61 -19.50 -9.47 -1.13
C THR A 61 -20.70 -9.00 -0.29
N ASP A 62 -20.60 -9.01 1.07
CA ASP A 62 -21.70 -8.66 2.00
C ASP A 62 -21.38 -7.45 2.90
N GLU A 63 -20.45 -6.56 2.47
CA GLU A 63 -19.99 -5.45 3.31
C GLU A 63 -20.90 -4.20 3.25
N GLU A 64 -20.85 -3.42 4.34
CA GLU A 64 -21.45 -2.10 4.45
C GLU A 64 -21.05 -1.16 3.29
N PRO A 65 -21.91 -0.26 2.81
CA PRO A 65 -21.65 0.61 1.66
C PRO A 65 -20.32 1.40 1.74
N ILE A 66 -19.96 1.87 2.95
CA ILE A 66 -18.72 2.61 3.18
C ILE A 66 -17.47 1.73 3.01
N LYS A 67 -17.53 0.49 3.50
CA LYS A 67 -16.42 -0.47 3.33
C LYS A 67 -16.20 -0.75 1.85
N ARG A 68 -17.32 -1.01 1.11
CA ARG A 68 -17.27 -1.21 -0.35
C ARG A 68 -16.67 -0.01 -1.08
N LEU A 69 -17.06 1.22 -0.72
CA LEU A 69 -16.51 2.42 -1.33
C LEU A 69 -14.99 2.52 -1.11
N VAL A 70 -14.53 2.37 0.14
CA VAL A 70 -13.09 2.45 0.46
C VAL A 70 -12.31 1.33 -0.24
N ASN A 71 -12.85 0.10 -0.24
CA ASN A 71 -12.24 -1.05 -0.89
C ASN A 71 -12.15 -0.84 -2.42
N SER A 72 -13.22 -0.33 -3.06
CA SER A 72 -13.23 0.02 -4.48
C SER A 72 -12.20 1.08 -4.83
N LEU A 73 -12.05 2.13 -4.01
CA LEU A 73 -11.04 3.16 -4.22
C LEU A 73 -9.61 2.59 -4.13
N LEU A 74 -9.35 1.73 -3.14
CA LEU A 74 -8.02 1.11 -2.98
C LEU A 74 -7.73 0.11 -4.09
N TRP A 75 -8.72 -0.67 -4.50
CA TRP A 75 -8.60 -1.61 -5.62
C TRP A 75 -8.29 -0.89 -6.93
N GLN A 76 -9.05 0.18 -7.24
CA GLN A 76 -8.81 0.97 -8.44
C GLN A 76 -7.43 1.63 -8.40
N ALA A 77 -7.02 2.18 -7.25
CA ALA A 77 -5.68 2.74 -7.08
C ALA A 77 -4.58 1.70 -7.34
N ALA A 78 -4.78 0.46 -6.87
CA ALA A 78 -3.84 -0.63 -7.10
C ALA A 78 -3.81 -1.09 -8.57
N LYS A 79 -4.97 -1.11 -9.24
CA LYS A 79 -5.08 -1.44 -10.67
C LYS A 79 -4.35 -0.42 -11.54
N ASP A 80 -4.48 0.87 -11.20
CA ASP A 80 -3.86 1.99 -11.91
C ASP A 80 -2.39 2.24 -11.48
N GLU A 81 -1.84 1.38 -10.63
CA GLU A 81 -0.48 1.47 -10.06
C GLU A 81 -0.19 2.86 -9.44
N ALA A 82 -1.22 3.45 -8.80
CA ALA A 82 -1.10 4.75 -8.17
C ALA A 82 -0.09 4.71 -7.01
N SER A 83 0.80 5.70 -6.94
CA SER A 83 1.73 5.85 -5.84
C SER A 83 1.07 6.42 -4.58
N ASP A 84 0.11 7.32 -4.75
CA ASP A 84 -0.59 7.96 -3.64
C ASP A 84 -2.09 8.14 -3.99
N VAL A 85 -2.94 7.96 -2.98
CA VAL A 85 -4.37 8.29 -3.01
C VAL A 85 -4.60 9.50 -2.10
N HIS A 86 -5.22 10.54 -2.63
CA HIS A 86 -5.58 11.75 -1.91
C HIS A 86 -7.09 11.85 -1.79
N ILE A 87 -7.59 12.06 -0.58
CA ILE A 87 -9.01 12.32 -0.29
C ILE A 87 -9.10 13.72 0.29
N ASP A 88 -9.59 14.64 -0.50
CA ASP A 88 -9.59 16.06 -0.22
C ASP A 88 -11.02 16.57 0.01
N PRO A 89 -11.38 16.99 1.24
CA PRO A 89 -12.69 17.59 1.49
C PRO A 89 -12.75 19.00 0.89
N THR A 90 -13.90 19.32 0.30
CA THR A 90 -14.28 20.68 -0.09
C THR A 90 -15.56 21.08 0.63
N THR A 91 -16.09 22.26 0.37
CA THR A 91 -17.32 22.76 1.01
C THR A 91 -18.57 21.93 0.67
N ARG A 92 -18.63 21.32 -0.51
CA ARG A 92 -19.82 20.60 -1.01
C ARG A 92 -19.58 19.11 -1.23
N GLU A 93 -18.36 18.73 -1.54
CA GLU A 93 -18.00 17.41 -2.02
C GLU A 93 -16.63 16.99 -1.48
N THR A 94 -16.32 15.72 -1.60
CA THR A 94 -15.00 15.17 -1.37
C THR A 94 -14.43 14.69 -2.68
N ILE A 95 -13.23 15.16 -3.00
CA ILE A 95 -12.54 14.84 -4.25
C ILE A 95 -11.49 13.77 -3.96
N VAL A 96 -11.54 12.66 -4.71
CA VAL A 96 -10.52 11.62 -4.68
C VAL A 96 -9.60 11.78 -5.88
N ARG A 97 -8.29 11.80 -5.62
CA ARG A 97 -7.27 11.93 -6.64
C ARG A 97 -6.21 10.87 -6.46
N TYR A 98 -5.79 10.25 -7.56
CA TYR A 98 -4.66 9.35 -7.58
C TYR A 98 -3.42 10.05 -8.15
N ARG A 99 -2.26 9.69 -7.62
CA ARG A 99 -0.99 10.08 -8.22
C ARG A 99 -0.50 8.92 -9.07
N ILE A 100 -0.52 9.09 -10.39
CA ILE A 100 -0.06 8.11 -11.38
C ILE A 100 1.08 8.76 -12.15
N ASP A 101 2.23 8.11 -12.21
CA ASP A 101 3.44 8.65 -12.86
C ASP A 101 3.81 10.07 -12.40
N GLY A 102 3.62 10.36 -11.10
CA GLY A 102 3.91 11.65 -10.50
C GLY A 102 2.82 12.72 -10.67
N ILE A 103 1.79 12.49 -11.50
CA ILE A 103 0.71 13.43 -11.80
C ILE A 103 -0.52 13.08 -10.98
N LEU A 104 -1.13 14.10 -10.34
CA LEU A 104 -2.41 13.94 -9.63
C LEU A 104 -3.57 14.01 -10.63
N GLN A 105 -4.40 12.97 -10.66
CA GLN A 105 -5.58 12.85 -11.50
C GLN A 105 -6.82 12.68 -10.62
N GLN A 106 -7.90 13.41 -10.89
CA GLN A 106 -9.18 13.23 -10.22
C GLN A 106 -9.85 11.97 -10.77
N VAL A 107 -10.26 11.07 -9.86
CA VAL A 107 -10.83 9.77 -10.23
C VAL A 107 -12.25 9.58 -9.71
N SER A 108 -12.61 10.22 -8.61
CA SER A 108 -13.95 10.12 -8.03
C SER A 108 -14.30 11.37 -7.24
N VAL A 109 -15.61 11.58 -7.07
CA VAL A 109 -16.17 12.64 -6.22
C VAL A 109 -17.39 12.04 -5.51
N PHE A 110 -17.54 12.33 -4.22
CA PHE A 110 -18.74 11.95 -3.47
C PHE A 110 -19.20 13.10 -2.55
N PRO A 111 -20.46 13.08 -2.09
CA PRO A 111 -21.02 14.13 -1.25
C PRO A 111 -20.19 14.33 0.03
N HIS A 112 -20.05 15.57 0.47
CA HIS A 112 -19.30 15.92 1.70
C HIS A 112 -19.84 15.20 2.95
N GLN A 113 -21.14 14.88 2.99
CA GLN A 113 -21.76 14.14 4.09
C GLN A 113 -21.11 12.77 4.35
N VAL A 114 -20.65 12.11 3.32
CA VAL A 114 -20.00 10.79 3.38
C VAL A 114 -18.52 10.90 3.84
N HIS A 115 -17.93 12.08 3.73
CA HIS A 115 -16.50 12.30 4.00
C HIS A 115 -16.06 11.79 5.36
N VAL A 116 -16.79 12.18 6.43
CA VAL A 116 -16.43 11.83 7.82
C VAL A 116 -16.43 10.32 8.02
N THR A 117 -17.39 9.60 7.41
CA THR A 117 -17.49 8.14 7.55
C THR A 117 -16.34 7.44 6.80
N VAL A 118 -16.01 7.91 5.60
CA VAL A 118 -14.84 7.41 4.84
C VAL A 118 -13.54 7.64 5.63
N VAL A 119 -13.35 8.85 6.19
CA VAL A 119 -12.19 9.18 7.04
C VAL A 119 -12.10 8.24 8.23
N ASN A 120 -13.22 8.03 8.95
CA ASN A 120 -13.26 7.15 10.11
C ASN A 120 -12.91 5.70 9.72
N ARG A 121 -13.44 5.18 8.62
CA ARG A 121 -13.09 3.83 8.13
C ARG A 121 -11.59 3.71 7.84
N ILE A 122 -10.99 4.68 7.16
CA ILE A 122 -9.55 4.69 6.86
C ILE A 122 -8.72 4.79 8.16
N LYS A 123 -9.16 5.61 9.14
CA LYS A 123 -8.51 5.68 10.44
C LYS A 123 -8.52 4.33 11.17
N VAL A 124 -9.67 3.64 11.20
CA VAL A 124 -9.78 2.29 11.78
C VAL A 124 -8.82 1.33 11.11
N MET A 125 -8.86 1.24 9.77
CA MET A 125 -7.96 0.38 9.00
C MET A 125 -6.48 0.64 9.30
N SER A 126 -6.13 1.89 9.60
CA SER A 126 -4.75 2.34 9.82
C SER A 126 -4.38 2.42 11.30
N ARG A 127 -5.26 1.98 12.20
CA ARG A 127 -5.09 2.01 13.66
C ARG A 127 -4.85 3.42 14.21
N LEU A 128 -5.53 4.41 13.62
CA LEU A 128 -5.52 5.81 14.05
C LEU A 128 -6.68 6.10 14.99
N ASP A 129 -6.53 7.14 15.81
CA ASP A 129 -7.56 7.57 16.75
C ASP A 129 -8.68 8.34 16.04
N ILE A 130 -9.90 7.78 16.07
CA ILE A 130 -11.09 8.36 15.44
C ILE A 130 -11.57 9.61 16.20
N ALA A 131 -11.38 9.63 17.52
CA ALA A 131 -11.82 10.75 18.37
C ALA A 131 -11.00 12.01 18.15
N GLN A 132 -9.74 11.86 17.75
CA GLN A 132 -8.82 12.96 17.47
C GLN A 132 -9.02 13.48 16.04
N LYS A 133 -9.66 14.67 15.91
CA LYS A 133 -9.93 15.33 14.61
C LYS A 133 -9.11 16.59 14.38
N GLY A 134 -8.43 17.10 15.42
CA GLY A 134 -7.76 18.40 15.40
C GLY A 134 -6.25 18.35 15.21
N ILE A 135 -5.63 17.19 15.14
CA ILE A 135 -4.18 17.02 15.00
C ILE A 135 -3.85 16.04 13.87
N PRO A 136 -2.74 16.24 13.16
CA PRO A 136 -2.27 15.28 12.18
C PRO A 136 -1.96 13.93 12.82
N GLN A 137 -2.25 12.85 12.11
CA GLN A 137 -1.94 11.49 12.54
C GLN A 137 -1.33 10.72 11.38
N ASP A 138 -0.37 9.84 11.70
CA ASP A 138 0.26 8.93 10.76
C ASP A 138 0.05 7.50 11.21
N GLY A 139 -0.37 6.64 10.28
CA GLY A 139 -0.64 5.24 10.51
C GLY A 139 -0.26 4.36 9.35
N ARG A 140 -0.46 3.06 9.54
CA ARG A 140 -0.21 2.04 8.50
C ARG A 140 -1.35 1.05 8.46
N SER A 141 -1.66 0.60 7.26
CA SER A 141 -2.58 -0.48 6.99
C SER A 141 -1.96 -1.44 5.99
N MET A 142 -2.32 -2.70 6.07
CA MET A 142 -1.94 -3.70 5.06
C MET A 142 -3.22 -4.23 4.45
N VAL A 143 -3.30 -4.19 3.13
CA VAL A 143 -4.42 -4.74 2.38
C VAL A 143 -3.95 -5.83 1.43
N LEU A 144 -4.82 -6.79 1.19
CA LEU A 144 -4.60 -7.83 0.19
C LEU A 144 -5.52 -7.54 -1.01
N ILE A 145 -4.95 -7.34 -2.18
CA ILE A 145 -5.69 -7.05 -3.42
C ILE A 145 -5.26 -8.07 -4.48
N ALA A 146 -6.17 -8.92 -4.91
CA ALA A 146 -5.89 -10.00 -5.87
C ALA A 146 -4.67 -10.84 -5.48
N GLY A 147 -4.52 -11.18 -4.20
CA GLY A 147 -3.39 -11.94 -3.68
C GLY A 147 -2.07 -11.14 -3.55
N ARG A 148 -2.05 -9.85 -3.89
CA ARG A 148 -0.88 -8.97 -3.71
C ARG A 148 -1.01 -8.20 -2.42
N LYS A 149 -0.01 -8.29 -1.55
CA LYS A 149 0.06 -7.49 -0.33
C LYS A 149 0.53 -6.08 -0.66
N ILE A 150 -0.25 -5.09 -0.22
CA ILE A 150 0.07 -3.68 -0.39
C ILE A 150 0.14 -3.07 1.02
N ASP A 151 1.29 -2.52 1.37
CA ASP A 151 1.45 -1.72 2.59
C ASP A 151 1.02 -0.28 2.30
N ILE A 152 0.09 0.26 3.09
CA ILE A 152 -0.46 1.60 2.92
C ILE A 152 -0.01 2.45 4.09
N ARG A 153 0.74 3.52 3.81
CA ARG A 153 1.04 4.56 4.79
C ARG A 153 -0.01 5.64 4.69
N VAL A 154 -0.69 5.89 5.78
CA VAL A 154 -1.80 6.85 5.87
C VAL A 154 -1.37 8.05 6.70
N SER A 155 -1.56 9.25 6.17
CA SER A 155 -1.41 10.50 6.89
C SER A 155 -2.72 11.27 6.84
N THR A 156 -3.20 11.71 8.00
CA THR A 156 -4.37 12.58 8.11
C THR A 156 -3.95 13.98 8.55
N VAL A 157 -4.51 14.99 7.89
CA VAL A 157 -4.21 16.39 8.19
C VAL A 157 -5.53 17.16 8.35
N PRO A 158 -5.79 17.80 9.51
CA PRO A 158 -6.99 18.60 9.69
C PRO A 158 -6.97 19.81 8.77
N THR A 159 -8.09 20.07 8.10
CA THR A 159 -8.34 21.28 7.31
C THR A 159 -9.65 21.95 7.76
N ILE A 160 -9.92 23.15 7.23
CA ILE A 160 -11.15 23.88 7.54
C ILE A 160 -12.41 23.10 7.10
N GLN A 161 -12.32 22.33 6.02
CA GLN A 161 -13.43 21.56 5.48
C GLN A 161 -13.53 20.12 6.01
N GLY A 162 -12.61 19.68 6.84
CA GLY A 162 -12.52 18.31 7.36
C GLY A 162 -11.10 17.79 7.32
N GLU A 163 -10.91 16.51 7.63
CA GLU A 163 -9.58 15.90 7.59
C GLU A 163 -9.24 15.45 6.17
N LYS A 164 -8.16 16.00 5.63
CA LYS A 164 -7.56 15.49 4.40
C LYS A 164 -6.81 14.20 4.69
N ILE A 165 -6.93 13.21 3.81
CA ILE A 165 -6.17 11.96 3.87
C ILE A 165 -5.23 11.85 2.68
N VAL A 166 -4.04 11.37 2.96
CA VAL A 166 -3.07 10.93 1.94
C VAL A 166 -2.66 9.51 2.28
N MET A 167 -2.89 8.59 1.35
CA MET A 167 -2.48 7.20 1.47
C MET A 167 -1.40 6.91 0.43
N ARG A 168 -0.20 6.55 0.88
CA ARG A 168 0.88 6.10 0.01
C ARG A 168 0.81 4.59 -0.15
N MET A 169 0.69 4.15 -1.39
CA MET A 169 0.64 2.74 -1.76
C MET A 169 2.06 2.20 -1.93
N LEU A 170 2.44 1.22 -1.12
CA LEU A 170 3.74 0.56 -1.20
C LEU A 170 3.51 -0.88 -1.67
N TYR A 171 3.69 -1.08 -2.96
CA TYR A 171 3.56 -2.39 -3.58
C TYR A 171 4.72 -3.26 -3.14
N GLN A 172 4.43 -4.35 -2.42
CA GLN A 172 5.44 -5.34 -2.09
C GLN A 172 5.61 -6.25 -3.32
N ASP A 173 6.60 -5.94 -4.14
CA ASP A 173 7.08 -6.94 -5.09
C ASP A 173 7.82 -8.00 -4.30
N ASP A 174 7.30 -9.24 -4.29
CA ASP A 174 7.92 -10.39 -3.62
C ASP A 174 9.30 -10.75 -4.20
N LYS A 175 9.72 -10.09 -5.26
CA LYS A 175 11.01 -10.33 -5.91
C LYS A 175 11.92 -9.13 -5.74
N MET A 176 12.85 -9.27 -4.80
CA MET A 176 13.99 -8.38 -4.69
C MET A 176 14.75 -8.38 -6.02
N MET A 177 14.94 -7.19 -6.62
CA MET A 177 15.73 -7.05 -7.84
C MET A 177 17.16 -7.48 -7.59
N GLN A 178 17.70 -8.27 -8.50
CA GLN A 178 19.14 -8.60 -8.48
C GLN A 178 19.96 -7.45 -9.05
N LEU A 179 21.21 -7.29 -8.63
CA LEU A 179 22.10 -6.25 -9.16
C LEU A 179 22.20 -6.23 -10.69
N GLY A 180 22.12 -7.41 -11.33
CA GLY A 180 22.14 -7.53 -12.78
C GLY A 180 20.93 -6.95 -13.48
N GLN A 181 19.81 -6.76 -12.77
CA GLN A 181 18.55 -6.22 -13.30
C GLN A 181 18.44 -4.71 -13.17
N LEU A 182 19.32 -4.06 -12.42
CA LEU A 182 19.32 -2.61 -12.18
C LEU A 182 19.74 -1.77 -13.40
N GLY A 183 20.08 -2.40 -14.54
CA GLY A 183 20.52 -1.68 -15.74
C GLY A 183 21.95 -1.18 -15.69
N LEU A 184 22.76 -1.61 -14.72
CA LEU A 184 24.18 -1.26 -14.64
C LEU A 184 24.95 -1.86 -15.83
N ALA A 185 25.74 -1.03 -16.50
CA ALA A 185 26.62 -1.50 -17.56
C ALA A 185 27.63 -2.53 -17.02
N LYS A 186 27.98 -3.56 -17.80
CA LYS A 186 28.82 -4.67 -17.35
C LYS A 186 30.16 -4.21 -16.77
N TYR A 187 30.77 -3.16 -17.31
CA TYR A 187 32.04 -2.61 -16.83
C TYR A 187 31.93 -1.93 -15.48
N ILE A 188 30.71 -1.54 -15.04
CA ILE A 188 30.41 -1.00 -13.71
C ILE A 188 29.98 -2.13 -12.78
N LEU A 189 29.13 -3.03 -13.24
CA LEU A 189 28.52 -4.10 -12.44
C LEU A 189 29.60 -5.02 -11.81
N HIS A 190 30.58 -5.47 -12.60
CA HIS A 190 31.61 -6.38 -12.10
C HIS A 190 32.52 -5.77 -11.01
N PRO A 191 33.05 -4.55 -11.16
CA PRO A 191 33.75 -3.88 -10.06
C PRO A 191 32.87 -3.64 -8.84
N TYR A 192 31.60 -3.24 -9.03
CA TYR A 192 30.68 -2.98 -7.95
C TYR A 192 30.40 -4.24 -7.12
N LYS A 193 30.11 -5.39 -7.75
CA LYS A 193 29.95 -6.67 -7.05
C LYS A 193 31.17 -7.03 -6.20
N ARG A 194 32.38 -6.84 -6.73
CA ARG A 194 33.61 -7.09 -5.96
C ARG A 194 33.77 -6.16 -4.76
N MET A 195 33.37 -4.88 -4.87
CA MET A 195 33.40 -3.94 -3.75
C MET A 195 32.37 -4.35 -2.66
N VAL A 196 31.15 -4.72 -3.04
CA VAL A 196 30.11 -5.17 -2.11
C VAL A 196 30.51 -6.45 -1.38
N GLN A 197 31.22 -7.35 -2.04
CA GLN A 197 31.67 -8.62 -1.47
C GLN A 197 32.99 -8.50 -0.68
N SER A 198 33.65 -7.34 -0.69
CA SER A 198 34.91 -7.15 0.03
C SER A 198 34.73 -7.29 1.55
N SER A 199 35.80 -7.64 2.25
CA SER A 199 35.80 -7.82 3.71
C SER A 199 35.84 -6.51 4.50
N GLY A 200 36.03 -5.37 3.83
CA GLY A 200 36.07 -4.07 4.48
C GLY A 200 35.94 -2.93 3.49
N GLY A 201 35.51 -1.78 3.98
CA GLY A 201 35.31 -0.58 3.19
C GLY A 201 33.94 0.05 3.47
N ILE A 202 33.63 1.14 2.78
CA ILE A 202 32.36 1.84 2.80
C ILE A 202 31.89 2.00 1.37
N VAL A 203 30.64 1.66 1.11
CA VAL A 203 29.95 1.92 -0.16
C VAL A 203 28.84 2.93 0.10
N LEU A 204 28.88 4.08 -0.57
CA LEU A 204 27.86 5.13 -0.46
C LEU A 204 26.95 5.09 -1.68
N VAL A 205 25.62 5.03 -1.42
CA VAL A 205 24.57 5.14 -2.44
C VAL A 205 23.82 6.44 -2.21
N THR A 206 23.94 7.39 -3.13
CA THR A 206 23.33 8.73 -3.00
C THR A 206 22.46 9.06 -4.20
N GLY A 207 21.52 9.99 -4.01
CA GLY A 207 20.62 10.46 -5.06
C GLY A 207 19.32 11.05 -4.50
N PRO A 208 18.48 11.69 -5.32
CA PRO A 208 17.17 12.20 -4.91
C PRO A 208 16.19 11.10 -4.54
N THR A 209 15.05 11.46 -3.98
CA THR A 209 13.93 10.53 -3.73
C THR A 209 13.49 9.88 -5.05
N GLY A 210 13.21 8.57 -5.04
CA GLY A 210 12.79 7.82 -6.23
C GLY A 210 13.93 7.44 -7.20
N SER A 211 15.19 7.77 -6.90
CA SER A 211 16.34 7.44 -7.78
C SER A 211 16.81 5.97 -7.70
N GLY A 212 16.15 5.12 -6.92
CA GLY A 212 16.49 3.71 -6.77
C GLY A 212 17.57 3.42 -5.71
N LYS A 213 17.83 4.34 -4.77
CA LYS A 213 18.81 4.10 -3.68
C LYS A 213 18.50 2.84 -2.88
N THR A 214 17.31 2.75 -2.35
CA THR A 214 16.83 1.60 -1.55
C THR A 214 16.88 0.31 -2.37
N THR A 215 16.42 0.34 -3.61
CA THR A 215 16.49 -0.80 -4.53
C THR A 215 17.93 -1.28 -4.76
N THR A 216 18.85 -0.33 -4.95
CA THR A 216 20.29 -0.64 -5.12
C THR A 216 20.89 -1.24 -3.85
N LEU A 217 20.56 -0.70 -2.67
CA LEU A 217 21.05 -1.23 -1.39
C LEU A 217 20.56 -2.66 -1.16
N TYR A 218 19.24 -2.92 -1.33
CA TYR A 218 18.68 -4.25 -1.17
C TYR A 218 19.25 -5.25 -2.20
N ALA A 219 19.39 -4.84 -3.47
CA ALA A 219 20.01 -5.67 -4.49
C ALA A 219 21.49 -5.95 -4.17
N SER A 220 22.17 -5.02 -3.50
CA SER A 220 23.56 -5.22 -3.04
C SER A 220 23.64 -6.20 -1.87
N LEU A 221 22.70 -6.12 -0.92
CA LEU A 221 22.61 -7.07 0.18
C LEU A 221 22.39 -8.50 -0.33
N ALA A 222 21.58 -8.69 -1.37
CA ALA A 222 21.33 -10.00 -1.98
C ALA A 222 22.58 -10.64 -2.61
N GLU A 223 23.62 -9.86 -2.92
CA GLU A 223 24.89 -10.38 -3.45
C GLU A 223 25.86 -10.83 -2.33
N ILE A 224 25.54 -10.53 -1.07
CA ILE A 224 26.37 -10.91 0.07
C ILE A 224 25.89 -12.25 0.60
N ASP A 225 26.81 -13.19 0.77
CA ASP A 225 26.53 -14.48 1.36
C ASP A 225 26.15 -14.32 2.85
N ASN A 226 24.85 -14.45 3.15
CA ASN A 226 24.29 -14.32 4.49
C ASN A 226 24.47 -15.58 5.34
N GLU A 227 24.85 -16.72 4.78
CA GLU A 227 25.21 -17.92 5.56
C GLU A 227 26.62 -17.78 6.16
N ALA A 228 27.52 -17.14 5.42
CA ALA A 228 28.89 -16.92 5.86
C ALA A 228 29.12 -15.61 6.62
N ARG A 229 28.17 -14.66 6.57
CA ARG A 229 28.32 -13.31 7.15
C ARG A 229 27.10 -12.91 7.98
N ASN A 230 27.35 -12.30 9.12
CA ASN A 230 26.30 -11.64 9.89
C ASN A 230 26.00 -10.26 9.29
N ILE A 231 24.80 -10.10 8.72
CA ILE A 231 24.40 -8.87 8.07
C ILE A 231 23.32 -8.18 8.92
N ILE A 232 23.60 -6.94 9.29
CA ILE A 232 22.69 -6.10 10.07
C ILE A 232 22.34 -4.87 9.23
N THR A 233 21.05 -4.54 9.17
CA THR A 233 20.59 -3.27 8.61
C THR A 233 19.99 -2.38 9.68
N ILE A 234 20.06 -1.06 9.48
CA ILE A 234 19.36 -0.05 10.30
C ILE A 234 18.60 0.82 9.31
N GLU A 235 17.27 0.84 9.44
CA GLU A 235 16.38 1.40 8.43
C GLU A 235 15.28 2.27 9.07
N ASP A 236 14.83 3.29 8.34
CA ASP A 236 13.74 4.17 8.76
C ASP A 236 12.78 4.46 7.59
N PRO A 237 11.74 3.61 7.46
CA PRO A 237 11.54 2.29 8.06
C PRO A 237 12.10 1.14 7.20
N VAL A 238 11.94 -0.11 7.67
CA VAL A 238 12.21 -1.32 6.86
C VAL A 238 11.21 -1.38 5.70
N GLU A 239 11.72 -1.41 4.45
CA GLU A 239 10.87 -1.47 3.24
C GLU A 239 10.53 -2.92 2.86
N TYR A 240 11.49 -3.85 2.98
CA TYR A 240 11.31 -5.27 2.66
C TYR A 240 11.83 -6.14 3.79
N LYS A 241 11.08 -7.17 4.14
CA LYS A 241 11.55 -8.18 5.11
C LYS A 241 12.45 -9.18 4.41
N LEU A 242 13.70 -9.26 4.84
CA LEU A 242 14.70 -10.17 4.30
C LEU A 242 14.89 -11.38 5.22
N SER A 243 14.80 -12.57 4.66
CA SER A 243 15.12 -13.79 5.40
C SER A 243 16.63 -13.93 5.55
N GLY A 244 17.10 -14.23 6.75
CA GLY A 244 18.54 -14.40 7.04
C GLY A 244 19.29 -13.10 7.35
N TYR A 245 18.59 -11.95 7.52
CA TYR A 245 19.17 -10.66 7.87
C TYR A 245 18.62 -10.15 9.20
N SER A 246 19.47 -9.47 9.98
CA SER A 246 19.05 -8.79 11.21
C SER A 246 18.67 -7.34 10.88
N GLN A 247 17.38 -7.08 10.65
CA GLN A 247 16.87 -5.76 10.27
C GLN A 247 16.38 -5.00 11.50
N ILE A 248 16.97 -3.84 11.77
CA ILE A 248 16.61 -2.96 12.89
C ILE A 248 15.86 -1.76 12.33
N GLU A 249 14.60 -1.60 12.73
CA GLU A 249 13.81 -0.43 12.40
C GLU A 249 14.05 0.68 13.44
N VAL A 250 14.37 1.88 12.97
CA VAL A 250 14.50 3.07 13.81
C VAL A 250 13.17 3.41 14.47
N LYS A 251 13.19 3.64 15.80
CA LYS A 251 12.03 3.97 16.63
C LYS A 251 12.33 5.15 17.55
N PRO A 252 12.29 6.39 17.06
CA PRO A 252 12.69 7.58 17.83
C PRO A 252 11.92 7.74 19.15
N LYS A 253 10.63 7.34 19.17
CA LYS A 253 9.79 7.38 20.40
C LYS A 253 10.32 6.47 21.52
N LEU A 254 11.11 5.45 21.18
CA LEU A 254 11.75 4.52 22.12
C LEU A 254 13.24 4.81 22.31
N GLY A 255 13.75 5.90 21.77
CA GLY A 255 15.16 6.28 21.83
C GLY A 255 16.06 5.48 20.87
N LEU A 256 15.50 4.61 20.01
CA LEU A 256 16.25 3.87 19.01
C LEU A 256 16.39 4.72 17.75
N THR A 257 17.58 5.28 17.55
CA THR A 257 17.92 6.18 16.42
C THR A 257 19.09 5.62 15.63
N PHE A 258 19.51 6.30 14.57
CA PHE A 258 20.73 5.95 13.82
C PHE A 258 22.04 6.24 14.60
N ALA A 259 21.96 7.01 15.67
CA ALA A 259 23.11 7.39 16.53
C ALA A 259 23.06 6.65 17.86
#